data_09c310d79b2e1163479b3593fe8f9d17
#
_entry.id   09c310d79b2e1163479b3593fe8f9d17
#
_cell.length_a   1.000
_cell.length_b   1.000
_cell.length_c   1.000
_cell.angle_alpha   90.00
_cell.angle_beta   90.00
_cell.angle_gamma   90.00
#
_symmetry.space_group_name_H-M   'P 1'
#
loop_
_entity.id
_entity.type
_entity.pdbx_description
1 polymer ?
#
loop_
_entity_poly.entity_id
_entity_poly.type
_entity_poly.pdbx_seq_one_letter_code
_entity_poly.pdbx_strand_id
1 'polypeptide(L)'
;MSQSIQIAKPDDADEIFALLQRAYASLVALDVHFTISQGNVEQVRRVIEQETVLVLRKWKRAVATVTVRFPWQQETDAPSSLPFIHWFAVDPDFKGQGYGREIISYAEETLLKETLKAPGVYLATATKHPWLSELYLRRGYQPFYHRTNALGEALVFLKKEFNTQPIANIA
;
A
#
# COMPACT_ATOMS: atom_id res chain seq x y z
N MET A 1 -13.64 18.16 13.35
CA MET A 1 -12.56 17.60 12.53
C MET A 1 -13.12 16.63 11.55
N SER A 2 -12.97 16.92 10.31
CA SER A 2 -13.58 16.20 9.22
C SER A 2 -12.73 15.07 8.66
N GLN A 3 -11.51 14.86 9.17
CA GLN A 3 -10.53 13.97 8.60
C GLN A 3 -9.96 13.02 9.64
N SER A 4 -9.88 11.73 9.30
CA SER A 4 -9.35 10.72 10.21
C SER A 4 -8.72 9.56 9.43
N ILE A 5 -7.69 8.94 10.01
CA ILE A 5 -7.13 7.68 9.53
C ILE A 5 -7.51 6.59 10.52
N GLN A 6 -8.11 5.52 10.03
CA GLN A 6 -8.63 4.43 10.85
C GLN A 6 -8.24 3.09 10.24
N ILE A 7 -8.25 2.05 11.08
CA ILE A 7 -8.17 0.67 10.60
C ILE A 7 -9.55 0.28 10.09
N ALA A 8 -9.62 -0.22 8.86
CA ALA A 8 -10.86 -0.62 8.24
C ALA A 8 -11.45 -1.86 8.92
N LYS A 9 -12.77 -1.93 8.90
CA LYS A 9 -13.56 -3.08 9.41
C LYS A 9 -14.17 -3.82 8.25
N PRO A 10 -14.57 -5.10 8.42
CA PRO A 10 -15.20 -5.86 7.34
C PRO A 10 -16.37 -5.16 6.66
N ASP A 11 -17.15 -4.39 7.40
CA ASP A 11 -18.28 -3.62 6.86
C ASP A 11 -17.85 -2.50 5.89
N ASP A 12 -16.57 -2.13 5.89
CA ASP A 12 -16.02 -1.11 4.98
C ASP A 12 -15.65 -1.70 3.61
N ALA A 13 -15.78 -3.02 3.41
CA ALA A 13 -15.26 -3.70 2.22
C ALA A 13 -15.85 -3.17 0.92
N ASP A 14 -17.16 -2.92 0.86
CA ASP A 14 -17.82 -2.40 -0.34
C ASP A 14 -17.28 -1.03 -0.72
N GLU A 15 -17.15 -0.14 0.24
CA GLU A 15 -16.65 1.21 0.00
C GLU A 15 -15.19 1.21 -0.44
N ILE A 16 -14.36 0.38 0.22
CA ILE A 16 -12.93 0.28 -0.11
C ILE A 16 -12.75 -0.37 -1.49
N PHE A 17 -13.52 -1.40 -1.81
CA PHE A 17 -13.48 -2.00 -3.14
C PHE A 17 -13.83 -0.98 -4.23
N ALA A 18 -14.90 -0.20 -4.04
CA ALA A 18 -15.28 0.84 -4.98
C ALA A 18 -14.17 1.89 -5.16
N LEU A 19 -13.54 2.30 -4.07
CA LEU A 19 -12.40 3.21 -4.10
C LEU A 19 -11.25 2.63 -4.93
N LEU A 20 -10.88 1.38 -4.68
CA LEU A 20 -9.81 0.70 -5.40
C LEU A 20 -10.12 0.59 -6.90
N GLN A 21 -11.35 0.23 -7.25
CA GLN A 21 -11.76 0.13 -8.66
C GLN A 21 -11.67 1.47 -9.38
N ARG A 22 -12.14 2.55 -8.76
CA ARG A 22 -12.04 3.89 -9.35
C ARG A 22 -10.59 4.34 -9.49
N ALA A 23 -9.77 4.12 -8.47
CA ALA A 23 -8.37 4.55 -8.48
C ALA A 23 -7.55 3.79 -9.52
N TYR A 24 -7.72 2.47 -9.60
CA TYR A 24 -6.95 1.65 -10.54
C TYR A 24 -7.49 1.68 -11.98
N ALA A 25 -8.70 2.19 -12.20
CA ALA A 25 -9.25 2.33 -13.55
C ALA A 25 -8.35 3.19 -14.46
N SER A 26 -7.73 4.22 -13.91
CA SER A 26 -6.79 5.07 -14.66
C SER A 26 -5.54 4.31 -15.09
N LEU A 27 -5.07 3.35 -14.29
CA LEU A 27 -3.93 2.50 -14.63
C LEU A 27 -4.29 1.48 -15.70
N VAL A 28 -5.49 0.90 -15.64
CA VAL A 28 -5.99 0.01 -16.68
C VAL A 28 -6.09 0.76 -18.02
N ALA A 29 -6.52 2.01 -18.00
CA ALA A 29 -6.56 2.87 -19.19
C ALA A 29 -5.17 3.12 -19.78
N LEU A 30 -4.11 3.03 -18.96
CA LEU A 30 -2.71 3.12 -19.39
C LEU A 30 -2.09 1.74 -19.68
N ASP A 31 -2.92 0.70 -19.75
CA ASP A 31 -2.49 -0.69 -19.97
C ASP A 31 -1.57 -1.22 -18.87
N VAL A 32 -1.80 -0.77 -17.63
CA VAL A 32 -1.13 -1.29 -16.44
C VAL A 32 -2.11 -2.13 -15.64
N HIS A 33 -1.79 -3.40 -15.40
CA HIS A 33 -2.71 -4.39 -14.85
C HIS A 33 -2.20 -4.94 -13.52
N PHE A 34 -2.74 -4.43 -12.42
CA PHE A 34 -2.57 -5.01 -11.10
C PHE A 34 -3.70 -6.00 -10.81
N THR A 35 -3.40 -7.03 -10.01
CA THR A 35 -4.37 -8.11 -9.75
C THR A 35 -5.66 -7.62 -9.12
N ILE A 36 -5.63 -6.55 -8.30
CA ILE A 36 -6.82 -5.98 -7.68
C ILE A 36 -7.81 -5.42 -8.70
N SER A 37 -7.36 -5.00 -9.87
CA SER A 37 -8.27 -4.50 -10.91
C SER A 37 -9.26 -5.56 -11.40
N GLN A 38 -8.97 -6.86 -11.16
CA GLN A 38 -9.85 -7.99 -11.44
C GLN A 38 -10.39 -8.64 -10.17
N GLY A 39 -10.29 -7.96 -9.02
CA GLY A 39 -10.76 -8.47 -7.75
C GLY A 39 -12.26 -8.30 -7.52
N ASN A 40 -12.70 -8.66 -6.33
CA ASN A 40 -14.08 -8.53 -5.90
C ASN A 40 -14.19 -8.13 -4.42
N VAL A 41 -15.39 -7.80 -3.97
CA VAL A 41 -15.65 -7.34 -2.60
C VAL A 41 -15.23 -8.40 -1.56
N GLU A 42 -15.47 -9.67 -1.83
CA GLU A 42 -15.12 -10.75 -0.90
C GLU A 42 -13.60 -10.86 -0.70
N GLN A 43 -12.82 -10.62 -1.74
CA GLN A 43 -11.36 -10.56 -1.64
C GLN A 43 -10.94 -9.40 -0.73
N VAL A 44 -11.56 -8.23 -0.90
CA VAL A 44 -11.27 -7.06 -0.05
C VAL A 44 -11.65 -7.33 1.40
N ARG A 45 -12.83 -7.92 1.63
CA ARG A 45 -13.27 -8.27 3.00
C ARG A 45 -12.30 -9.22 3.68
N ARG A 46 -11.83 -10.22 2.97
CA ARG A 46 -10.84 -11.19 3.47
C ARG A 46 -9.54 -10.51 3.85
N VAL A 47 -9.05 -9.60 3.02
CA VAL A 47 -7.82 -8.84 3.30
C VAL A 47 -8.01 -7.93 4.51
N ILE A 48 -9.16 -7.28 4.65
CA ILE A 48 -9.47 -6.47 5.84
C ILE A 48 -9.42 -7.33 7.11
N GLU A 49 -9.90 -8.57 7.05
CA GLU A 49 -9.90 -9.48 8.20
C GLU A 49 -8.51 -10.01 8.54
N GLN A 50 -7.65 -10.20 7.55
CA GLN A 50 -6.36 -10.88 7.70
C GLN A 50 -5.17 -9.93 7.76
N GLU A 51 -5.26 -8.76 7.13
CA GLU A 51 -4.19 -7.78 7.04
C GLU A 51 -4.63 -6.47 7.69
N THR A 52 -3.76 -5.47 7.67
CA THR A 52 -4.10 -4.16 8.22
C THR A 52 -4.40 -3.19 7.09
N VAL A 53 -5.67 -2.88 6.90
CA VAL A 53 -6.12 -1.91 5.90
C VAL A 53 -6.37 -0.58 6.60
N LEU A 54 -5.63 0.44 6.20
CA LEU A 54 -5.83 1.80 6.68
C LEU A 54 -6.72 2.55 5.70
N VAL A 55 -7.63 3.36 6.22
CA VAL A 55 -8.51 4.19 5.42
C VAL A 55 -8.49 5.62 5.95
N LEU A 56 -8.28 6.57 5.05
CA LEU A 56 -8.37 7.99 5.36
C LEU A 56 -9.76 8.45 4.95
N ARG A 57 -10.49 8.99 5.91
CA ARG A 57 -11.85 9.51 5.69
C ARG A 57 -11.87 11.02 5.81
N LYS A 58 -12.59 11.63 4.89
CA LYS A 58 -12.94 13.03 4.92
C LYS A 58 -14.46 13.14 4.86
N TRP A 59 -15.06 13.80 5.84
CA TRP A 59 -16.53 13.89 5.93
C TRP A 59 -17.20 12.52 5.87
N LYS A 60 -16.65 11.52 6.58
CA LYS A 60 -17.11 10.13 6.62
C LYS A 60 -16.91 9.34 5.31
N ARG A 61 -16.42 9.96 4.24
CA ARG A 61 -16.14 9.30 2.96
C ARG A 61 -14.70 8.80 2.93
N ALA A 62 -14.48 7.56 2.48
CA ALA A 62 -13.15 7.03 2.24
C ALA A 62 -12.55 7.71 0.99
N VAL A 63 -11.43 8.41 1.16
CA VAL A 63 -10.77 9.14 0.08
C VAL A 63 -9.40 8.57 -0.27
N ALA A 64 -8.79 7.79 0.63
CA ALA A 64 -7.52 7.09 0.38
C ALA A 64 -7.45 5.83 1.22
N THR A 65 -6.70 4.85 0.74
CA THR A 65 -6.48 3.59 1.45
C THR A 65 -5.09 3.06 1.18
N VAL A 66 -4.56 2.29 2.12
CA VAL A 66 -3.31 1.54 1.96
C VAL A 66 -3.39 0.30 2.84
N THR A 67 -2.88 -0.81 2.35
CA THR A 67 -2.89 -2.08 3.08
C THR A 67 -1.46 -2.47 3.45
N VAL A 68 -1.28 -2.92 4.69
CA VAL A 68 0.00 -3.42 5.20
C VAL A 68 -0.15 -4.91 5.48
N ARG A 69 0.66 -5.73 4.81
CA ARG A 69 0.78 -7.17 5.05
C ARG A 69 2.06 -7.42 5.85
N PHE A 70 1.95 -8.11 6.97
CA PHE A 70 3.11 -8.39 7.81
C PHE A 70 3.82 -9.68 7.37
N PRO A 71 5.11 -9.86 7.75
CA PRO A 71 5.91 -10.99 7.27
C PRO A 71 5.29 -12.37 7.54
N TRP A 72 4.59 -12.54 8.66
CA TRP A 72 3.93 -13.81 9.01
C TRP A 72 2.67 -14.10 8.18
N GLN A 73 2.20 -13.13 7.39
CA GLN A 73 1.04 -13.24 6.51
C GLN A 73 1.44 -13.42 5.05
N GLN A 74 2.74 -13.35 4.75
CA GLN A 74 3.22 -13.33 3.38
C GLN A 74 3.33 -14.75 2.80
N GLU A 75 3.22 -14.82 1.49
CA GLU A 75 3.48 -16.03 0.73
C GLU A 75 4.95 -16.45 0.87
N THR A 76 5.22 -17.75 0.67
CA THR A 76 6.59 -18.31 0.82
C THR A 76 7.58 -17.73 -0.20
N ASP A 77 7.10 -17.16 -1.29
CA ASP A 77 7.90 -16.56 -2.36
C ASP A 77 8.06 -15.05 -2.23
N ALA A 78 7.69 -14.47 -1.08
CA ALA A 78 7.86 -13.04 -0.85
C ALA A 78 9.35 -12.65 -0.96
N PRO A 79 9.69 -11.58 -1.70
CA PRO A 79 11.09 -11.21 -1.94
C PRO A 79 11.77 -10.56 -0.75
N SER A 80 11.04 -10.26 0.31
CA SER A 80 11.56 -9.61 1.52
C SER A 80 10.78 -10.06 2.74
N SER A 81 11.42 -10.05 3.90
CA SER A 81 10.77 -10.29 5.20
C SER A 81 10.28 -9.02 5.87
N LEU A 82 10.36 -7.88 5.19
CA LEU A 82 9.79 -6.61 5.68
C LEU A 82 8.27 -6.60 5.53
N PRO A 83 7.56 -5.75 6.28
CA PRO A 83 6.15 -5.48 5.98
C PRO A 83 5.98 -5.02 4.53
N PHE A 84 4.89 -5.42 3.91
CA PHE A 84 4.58 -5.14 2.51
C PHE A 84 3.38 -4.19 2.41
N ILE A 85 3.56 -3.09 1.69
CA ILE A 85 2.48 -2.15 1.39
C ILE A 85 1.91 -2.50 0.01
N HIS A 86 0.59 -2.64 -0.06
CA HIS A 86 -0.13 -2.82 -1.31
C HIS A 86 -1.51 -2.17 -1.25
N TRP A 87 -2.22 -2.18 -2.38
CA TRP A 87 -3.54 -1.56 -2.52
C TRP A 87 -3.54 -0.10 -2.05
N PHE A 88 -2.48 0.62 -2.39
CA PHE A 88 -2.40 2.06 -2.14
C PHE A 88 -3.19 2.80 -3.20
N ALA A 89 -4.19 3.56 -2.78
CA ALA A 89 -5.09 4.24 -3.71
C ALA A 89 -5.62 5.54 -3.11
N VAL A 90 -5.83 6.52 -4.00
CA VAL A 90 -6.51 7.78 -3.69
C VAL A 90 -7.69 7.91 -4.64
N ASP A 91 -8.85 8.31 -4.11
CA ASP A 91 -10.03 8.56 -4.93
C ASP A 91 -9.68 9.62 -5.99
N PRO A 92 -9.96 9.35 -7.28
CA PRO A 92 -9.64 10.30 -8.36
C PRO A 92 -10.23 11.70 -8.15
N ASP A 93 -11.38 11.81 -7.49
CA ASP A 93 -12.02 13.09 -7.20
C ASP A 93 -11.23 13.92 -6.18
N PHE A 94 -10.26 13.31 -5.49
CA PHE A 94 -9.46 13.94 -4.43
C PHE A 94 -7.97 13.97 -4.74
N LYS A 95 -7.59 13.75 -5.99
CA LYS A 95 -6.18 13.83 -6.42
C LYS A 95 -5.61 15.23 -6.22
N GLY A 96 -4.31 15.29 -5.92
CA GLY A 96 -3.58 16.55 -5.81
C GLY A 96 -3.82 17.29 -4.51
N GLN A 97 -4.51 16.69 -3.54
CA GLN A 97 -4.81 17.31 -2.25
C GLN A 97 -3.94 16.79 -1.09
N GLY A 98 -2.97 15.92 -1.40
CA GLY A 98 -2.02 15.42 -0.41
C GLY A 98 -2.49 14.23 0.41
N TYR A 99 -3.65 13.64 0.14
CA TYR A 99 -4.19 12.53 0.92
C TYR A 99 -3.37 11.24 0.76
N GLY A 100 -2.85 10.99 -0.43
CA GLY A 100 -1.96 9.85 -0.65
C GLY A 100 -0.69 9.95 0.17
N ARG A 101 -0.06 11.12 0.16
CA ARG A 101 1.13 11.38 0.98
C ARG A 101 0.81 11.21 2.46
N GLU A 102 -0.32 11.69 2.89
CA GLU A 102 -0.73 11.63 4.29
C GLU A 102 -0.91 10.20 4.78
N ILE A 103 -1.64 9.37 4.03
CA ILE A 103 -1.92 8.00 4.46
C ILE A 103 -0.67 7.11 4.36
N ILE A 104 0.15 7.26 3.33
CA ILE A 104 1.37 6.47 3.22
C ILE A 104 2.39 6.88 4.28
N SER A 105 2.47 8.18 4.61
CA SER A 105 3.32 8.66 5.69
C SER A 105 2.86 8.12 7.04
N TYR A 106 1.56 8.06 7.28
CA TYR A 106 1.02 7.46 8.49
C TYR A 106 1.40 5.99 8.60
N ALA A 107 1.28 5.23 7.52
CA ALA A 107 1.65 3.82 7.51
C ALA A 107 3.16 3.64 7.78
N GLU A 108 4.01 4.43 7.14
CA GLU A 108 5.47 4.34 7.31
C GLU A 108 5.93 4.83 8.68
N GLU A 109 5.57 6.05 9.05
CA GLU A 109 6.11 6.71 10.23
C GLU A 109 5.37 6.34 11.51
N THR A 110 4.04 6.42 11.51
CA THR A 110 3.27 6.20 12.72
C THR A 110 3.07 4.73 13.04
N LEU A 111 2.59 3.95 12.08
CA LEU A 111 2.31 2.53 12.30
C LEU A 111 3.59 1.70 12.34
N LEU A 112 4.37 1.72 11.27
CA LEU A 112 5.50 0.80 11.12
C LEU A 112 6.72 1.23 11.93
N LYS A 113 7.14 2.48 11.78
CA LYS A 113 8.38 2.95 12.44
C LYS A 113 8.18 3.20 13.93
N GLU A 114 7.23 4.04 14.31
CA GLU A 114 7.07 4.47 15.70
C GLU A 114 6.36 3.44 16.57
N THR A 115 5.25 2.89 16.09
CA THR A 115 4.42 1.97 16.90
C THR A 115 4.96 0.56 16.92
N LEU A 116 5.24 -0.02 15.75
CA LEU A 116 5.63 -1.42 15.63
C LEU A 116 7.14 -1.64 15.58
N LYS A 117 7.94 -0.56 15.49
CA LYS A 117 9.40 -0.63 15.44
C LYS A 117 9.90 -1.54 14.32
N ALA A 118 9.21 -1.54 13.18
CA ALA A 118 9.62 -2.30 12.00
C ALA A 118 10.93 -1.73 11.44
N PRO A 119 11.84 -2.57 10.90
CA PRO A 119 13.11 -2.08 10.34
C PRO A 119 12.96 -1.40 8.99
N GLY A 120 11.85 -1.59 8.31
CA GLY A 120 11.60 -1.02 7.00
C GLY A 120 10.28 -1.48 6.44
N VAL A 121 10.09 -1.25 5.15
CA VAL A 121 8.88 -1.59 4.41
C VAL A 121 9.23 -1.76 2.95
N TYR A 122 8.46 -2.59 2.21
CA TYR A 122 8.63 -2.70 0.78
C TYR A 122 7.28 -2.71 0.06
N LEU A 123 7.33 -2.46 -1.24
CA LEU A 123 6.18 -2.41 -2.11
C LEU A 123 6.57 -2.80 -3.53
N ALA A 124 5.60 -2.92 -4.40
CA ALA A 124 5.81 -3.21 -5.81
C ALA A 124 5.02 -2.24 -6.67
N THR A 125 5.57 -1.88 -7.83
CA THR A 125 4.87 -1.10 -8.84
C THR A 125 5.26 -1.56 -10.23
N ALA A 126 4.51 -1.13 -11.26
CA ALA A 126 4.76 -1.51 -12.64
C ALA A 126 5.94 -0.74 -13.22
N THR A 127 6.75 -1.42 -14.04
CA THR A 127 7.91 -0.80 -14.69
C THR A 127 7.57 -0.07 -15.99
N LYS A 128 6.41 -0.37 -16.57
CA LYS A 128 5.99 0.13 -17.89
C LYS A 128 5.99 1.66 -17.97
N HIS A 129 5.57 2.31 -16.87
CA HIS A 129 5.55 3.76 -16.78
C HIS A 129 6.48 4.22 -15.64
N PRO A 130 7.66 4.76 -15.95
CA PRO A 130 8.66 5.12 -14.93
C PRO A 130 8.16 6.05 -13.82
N TRP A 131 7.17 6.90 -14.12
CA TRP A 131 6.62 7.83 -13.12
C TRP A 131 5.99 7.10 -11.92
N LEU A 132 5.56 5.85 -12.09
CA LEU A 132 5.01 5.05 -10.99
C LEU A 132 6.07 4.75 -9.92
N SER A 133 7.28 4.39 -10.33
CA SER A 133 8.37 4.14 -9.39
C SER A 133 9.02 5.44 -8.89
N GLU A 134 9.04 6.50 -9.69
CA GLU A 134 9.60 7.80 -9.29
C GLU A 134 8.96 8.34 -8.03
N LEU A 135 7.64 8.15 -7.88
CA LEU A 135 6.91 8.56 -6.68
C LEU A 135 7.55 7.97 -5.42
N TYR A 136 7.91 6.71 -5.46
CA TYR A 136 8.50 6.00 -4.32
C TYR A 136 9.99 6.30 -4.16
N LEU A 137 10.72 6.47 -5.26
CA LEU A 137 12.12 6.90 -5.21
C LEU A 137 12.26 8.23 -4.47
N ARG A 138 11.36 9.17 -4.70
CA ARG A 138 11.34 10.46 -4.01
C ARG A 138 11.07 10.34 -2.51
N ARG A 139 10.43 9.24 -2.09
CA ARG A 139 10.17 8.97 -0.68
C ARG A 139 11.29 8.19 0.01
N GLY A 140 12.37 7.87 -0.71
CA GLY A 140 13.52 7.16 -0.15
C GLY A 140 13.51 5.65 -0.39
N TYR A 141 12.58 5.14 -1.20
CA TYR A 141 12.58 3.74 -1.60
C TYR A 141 13.66 3.47 -2.63
N GLN A 142 14.20 2.24 -2.63
CA GLN A 142 15.21 1.80 -3.60
C GLN A 142 14.79 0.46 -4.22
N PRO A 143 14.94 0.30 -5.56
CA PRO A 143 14.63 -0.96 -6.21
C PRO A 143 15.56 -2.08 -5.73
N PHE A 144 15.04 -3.30 -5.57
CA PHE A 144 15.86 -4.44 -5.16
C PHE A 144 15.47 -5.77 -5.81
N TYR A 145 14.32 -5.82 -6.49
CA TYR A 145 13.84 -7.09 -7.06
C TYR A 145 12.88 -6.82 -8.22
N HIS A 146 12.82 -7.74 -9.19
CA HIS A 146 11.90 -7.66 -10.32
C HIS A 146 11.16 -8.98 -10.47
N ARG A 147 9.88 -8.90 -10.84
CA ARG A 147 9.03 -10.07 -11.07
C ARG A 147 7.91 -9.69 -12.04
N THR A 148 7.35 -10.68 -12.73
CA THR A 148 6.12 -10.51 -13.51
C THR A 148 4.94 -11.06 -12.71
N ASN A 149 3.82 -10.31 -12.63
CA ASN A 149 2.65 -10.78 -11.92
C ASN A 149 1.82 -11.77 -12.74
N ALA A 150 0.75 -12.31 -12.15
CA ALA A 150 -0.12 -13.29 -12.78
C ALA A 150 -0.81 -12.79 -14.07
N LEU A 151 -0.89 -11.47 -14.25
CA LEU A 151 -1.48 -10.85 -15.44
C LEU A 151 -0.44 -10.48 -16.50
N GLY A 152 0.83 -10.88 -16.31
CA GLY A 152 1.92 -10.59 -17.25
C GLY A 152 2.53 -9.20 -17.08
N GLU A 153 2.16 -8.44 -16.05
CA GLU A 153 2.70 -7.11 -15.79
C GLU A 153 4.08 -7.21 -15.13
N ALA A 154 5.09 -6.56 -15.72
CA ALA A 154 6.42 -6.49 -15.12
C ALA A 154 6.42 -5.52 -13.93
N LEU A 155 6.88 -6.01 -12.79
CA LEU A 155 6.91 -5.27 -11.55
C LEU A 155 8.34 -5.03 -11.07
N VAL A 156 8.57 -3.88 -10.47
CA VAL A 156 9.76 -3.59 -9.68
C VAL A 156 9.36 -3.50 -8.21
N PHE A 157 10.12 -4.18 -7.35
CA PHE A 157 9.96 -4.12 -5.90
C PHE A 157 10.96 -3.12 -5.34
N LEU A 158 10.47 -2.23 -4.49
CA LEU A 158 11.27 -1.19 -3.86
C LEU A 158 11.14 -1.29 -2.36
N LYS A 159 12.22 -1.01 -1.63
CA LYS A 159 12.23 -1.02 -0.17
C LYS A 159 12.74 0.29 0.39
N LYS A 160 12.26 0.60 1.59
CA LYS A 160 12.71 1.72 2.39
C LYS A 160 13.09 1.20 3.77
N GLU A 161 14.34 1.41 4.16
CA GLU A 161 14.82 1.07 5.49
C GLU A 161 14.63 2.26 6.40
N PHE A 162 14.10 2.02 7.60
CA PHE A 162 13.97 3.07 8.59
C PHE A 162 15.28 3.19 9.36
N ASN A 163 15.69 4.42 9.66
CA ASN A 163 16.86 4.70 10.50
C ASN A 163 16.50 4.37 11.95
N THR A 164 16.29 3.10 12.23
CA THR A 164 16.20 2.61 13.60
C THR A 164 17.63 2.37 14.07
N GLN A 165 17.99 2.92 15.24
CA GLN A 165 19.26 2.55 15.84
C GLN A 165 19.25 1.04 16.04
N PRO A 166 20.33 0.32 15.66
CA PRO A 166 20.44 -1.08 15.99
C PRO A 166 20.24 -1.23 17.48
N ILE A 167 19.48 -2.23 17.90
CA ILE A 167 19.40 -2.60 19.31
C ILE A 167 20.81 -3.08 19.67
N ALA A 168 21.65 -2.15 20.10
CA ALA A 168 22.97 -2.46 20.58
C ALA A 168 22.80 -3.19 21.92
N ASN A 169 23.34 -4.42 22.01
CA ASN A 169 23.49 -5.15 23.25
C ASN A 169 22.21 -5.73 23.84
N ILE A 170 21.55 -6.62 23.09
CA ILE A 170 20.89 -7.72 23.76
C ILE A 170 21.97 -8.81 23.92
N ALA A 171 22.71 -8.67 25.00
CA ALA A 171 23.54 -9.78 25.42
C ALA A 171 22.64 -10.80 26.10
#